data_09394a866d884129d04b3e3a38a2e992
#
_entry.id   09394a866d884129d04b3e3a38a2e992
#
_cell.length_a   1.000
_cell.length_b   1.000
_cell.length_c   1.000
_cell.angle_alpha   90.00
_cell.angle_beta   90.00
_cell.angle_gamma   90.00
#
_symmetry.space_group_name_H-M   'P 1'
#
loop_
_entity.id
_entity.type
_entity.pdbx_description
1 polymer ?
#
loop_
_entity_poly.entity_id
_entity_poly.type
_entity_poly.pdbx_seq_one_letter_code
_entity_poly.pdbx_strand_id
1 'polypeptide(L)'
;MKNGNVSPQSSILSQTITFLRLPLIVAVVYIHTNPGHVVLDGIPVADKDTFPAFSFFQYVITEELARIAVPLFFFISGFLFFYRSGFSTRIYGQKLRKRARTLLVPYVLWNAAFFLVMFCAQAFLHVSPDKYPAIEEFGWLDWLNIFWSYNGGMPASYQFWFVRDLMVAVLLSPVLYLIVKHLKAFGVFALGVLWLFGIWFHVTGFNIDAFFFFAFGAWYSMNKCDFTAVFGRVRLGATCAYLILLVVNTWLWHINVTDYSFLLRLGIFTGLVAVVSWTAHGISKNRLRVSAFLASSSFFVYAYHVLPVAMLVKAYVRLLPHADDWAFVAGYLLIPLFISAVGVGIYALLHRYLPAFTAVITGGR
;
A
#
# COMPACT_ATOMS: atom_id res chain seq x y z
N MET A 1 -21.06 -34.88 -6.59
CA MET A 1 -19.81 -34.11 -6.51
C MET A 1 -19.43 -33.68 -7.93
N LYS A 2 -19.74 -32.44 -8.33
CA LYS A 2 -19.32 -31.91 -9.65
C LYS A 2 -17.94 -31.27 -9.45
N ASN A 3 -16.90 -31.94 -9.91
CA ASN A 3 -15.59 -31.33 -10.10
C ASN A 3 -15.72 -30.21 -11.13
N GLY A 4 -15.90 -28.98 -10.66
CA GLY A 4 -15.85 -27.81 -11.51
C GLY A 4 -14.41 -27.62 -12.00
N ASN A 5 -14.16 -27.99 -13.24
CA ASN A 5 -12.91 -27.69 -13.94
C ASN A 5 -12.70 -26.16 -13.92
N VAL A 6 -11.86 -25.69 -13.00
CA VAL A 6 -11.38 -24.32 -12.99
C VAL A 6 -10.54 -24.12 -14.23
N SER A 7 -10.93 -23.21 -15.10
CA SER A 7 -10.16 -22.94 -16.33
C SER A 7 -8.72 -22.56 -15.97
N PRO A 8 -7.70 -22.97 -16.74
CA PRO A 8 -6.29 -22.65 -16.46
C PRO A 8 -6.03 -21.14 -16.27
N GLN A 9 -6.74 -20.26 -16.98
CA GLN A 9 -6.63 -18.81 -16.86
C GLN A 9 -7.12 -18.28 -15.51
N SER A 10 -8.22 -18.84 -14.94
CA SER A 10 -8.70 -18.44 -13.62
C SER A 10 -7.72 -18.82 -12.52
N SER A 11 -6.91 -19.85 -12.72
CA SER A 11 -5.83 -20.25 -11.83
C SER A 11 -4.69 -19.23 -11.84
N ILE A 12 -4.20 -18.78 -13.00
CA ILE A 12 -3.10 -17.81 -13.13
C ILE A 12 -3.50 -16.46 -12.51
N LEU A 13 -4.68 -15.95 -12.81
CA LEU A 13 -5.22 -14.73 -12.23
C LEU A 13 -5.22 -14.78 -10.68
N SER A 14 -5.78 -15.84 -10.12
CA SER A 14 -5.86 -16.02 -8.66
C SER A 14 -4.46 -16.14 -8.04
N GLN A 15 -3.58 -16.90 -8.68
CA GLN A 15 -2.19 -17.07 -8.24
C GLN A 15 -1.41 -15.75 -8.31
N THR A 16 -1.59 -14.96 -9.35
CA THR A 16 -0.97 -13.64 -9.52
C THR A 16 -1.37 -12.70 -8.38
N ILE A 17 -2.67 -12.60 -8.10
CA ILE A 17 -3.17 -11.79 -6.98
C ILE A 17 -2.61 -12.28 -5.63
N THR A 18 -2.52 -13.60 -5.44
CA THR A 18 -2.00 -14.20 -4.21
C THR A 18 -0.52 -13.93 -4.04
N PHE A 19 0.28 -14.12 -5.12
CA PHE A 19 1.72 -13.87 -5.09
C PHE A 19 2.06 -12.42 -4.77
N LEU A 20 1.37 -11.47 -5.40
CA LEU A 20 1.66 -10.03 -5.29
C LEU A 20 1.46 -9.47 -3.88
N ARG A 21 0.65 -10.08 -3.02
CA ARG A 21 0.30 -9.51 -1.70
C ARG A 21 1.52 -9.18 -0.85
N LEU A 22 2.43 -10.12 -0.64
CA LEU A 22 3.59 -9.88 0.22
C LEU A 22 4.64 -8.96 -0.43
N PRO A 23 5.07 -9.15 -1.70
CA PRO A 23 5.99 -8.23 -2.36
C PRO A 23 5.52 -6.78 -2.35
N LEU A 24 4.23 -6.52 -2.56
CA LEU A 24 3.67 -5.18 -2.50
C LEU A 24 3.71 -4.60 -1.07
N ILE A 25 3.52 -5.43 -0.04
CA ILE A 25 3.68 -4.95 1.34
C ILE A 25 5.14 -4.67 1.67
N VAL A 26 6.08 -5.48 1.19
CA VAL A 26 7.52 -5.18 1.33
C VAL A 26 7.85 -3.83 0.68
N ALA A 27 7.30 -3.55 -0.51
CA ALA A 27 7.43 -2.24 -1.14
C ALA A 27 6.86 -1.10 -0.26
N VAL A 28 5.71 -1.31 0.39
CA VAL A 28 5.16 -0.33 1.36
C VAL A 28 6.10 -0.12 2.55
N VAL A 29 6.75 -1.17 3.05
CA VAL A 29 7.74 -1.04 4.14
C VAL A 29 8.93 -0.18 3.68
N TYR A 30 9.39 -0.30 2.43
CA TYR A 30 10.42 0.58 1.86
C TYR A 30 9.99 2.05 1.85
N ILE A 31 8.75 2.37 1.48
CA ILE A 31 8.21 3.76 1.52
C ILE A 31 8.35 4.37 2.91
N HIS A 32 8.17 3.56 3.95
CA HIS A 32 8.21 4.02 5.35
C HIS A 32 9.60 3.94 5.99
N THR A 33 10.59 3.39 5.29
CA THR A 33 11.96 3.29 5.76
C THR A 33 12.78 4.45 5.21
N ASN A 34 12.99 5.47 6.03
CA ASN A 34 13.80 6.63 5.62
C ASN A 34 14.79 7.03 6.73
N PRO A 35 16.02 6.50 6.69
CA PRO A 35 17.09 6.90 7.60
C PRO A 35 17.45 8.38 7.50
N GLY A 36 17.37 8.98 6.33
CA GLY A 36 17.71 10.38 6.10
C GLY A 36 16.80 11.38 6.79
N HIS A 37 15.54 11.00 7.09
CA HIS A 37 14.62 11.85 7.83
C HIS A 37 14.78 11.78 9.35
N VAL A 38 15.73 11.01 9.87
CA VAL A 38 16.04 11.03 11.29
C VAL A 38 16.74 12.35 11.60
N VAL A 39 16.22 13.10 12.57
CA VAL A 39 16.80 14.34 13.04
C VAL A 39 17.63 14.02 14.27
N LEU A 40 18.91 14.34 14.25
CA LEU A 40 19.81 14.33 15.40
C LEU A 40 20.25 15.78 15.66
N ASP A 41 20.08 16.24 16.90
CA ASP A 41 20.45 17.60 17.31
C ASP A 41 19.88 18.72 16.42
N GLY A 42 18.65 18.52 15.92
CA GLY A 42 17.95 19.49 15.09
C GLY A 42 18.32 19.45 13.60
N ILE A 43 19.25 18.56 13.17
CA ILE A 43 19.73 18.46 11.79
C ILE A 43 19.31 17.12 11.19
N PRO A 44 18.71 17.09 9.98
CA PRO A 44 18.50 15.84 9.24
C PRO A 44 19.82 15.13 9.01
N VAL A 45 19.85 13.81 9.25
CA VAL A 45 21.10 13.02 9.22
C VAL A 45 21.65 12.85 7.82
N ALA A 46 20.80 12.82 6.80
CA ALA A 46 21.23 12.68 5.42
C ALA A 46 20.40 13.57 4.48
N ASP A 47 21.08 14.25 3.59
CA ASP A 47 20.51 14.99 2.47
C ASP A 47 21.12 14.51 1.14
N LYS A 48 20.60 15.03 0.03
CA LYS A 48 21.00 14.60 -1.32
C LYS A 48 22.45 14.91 -1.65
N ASP A 49 22.97 16.01 -1.13
CA ASP A 49 24.33 16.48 -1.46
C ASP A 49 25.39 15.75 -0.63
N THR A 50 25.04 15.44 0.62
CA THR A 50 25.93 14.75 1.57
C THR A 50 25.95 13.24 1.35
N PHE A 51 24.78 12.66 0.96
CA PHE A 51 24.60 11.21 0.78
C PHE A 51 23.96 10.90 -0.59
N PRO A 52 24.68 11.10 -1.70
CA PRO A 52 24.12 10.99 -3.04
C PRO A 52 23.73 9.57 -3.44
N ALA A 53 24.48 8.53 -3.06
CA ALA A 53 24.13 7.15 -3.37
C ALA A 53 22.88 6.71 -2.61
N PHE A 54 22.83 6.99 -1.30
CA PHE A 54 21.63 6.70 -0.49
C PHE A 54 20.38 7.39 -1.07
N SER A 55 20.48 8.69 -1.38
CA SER A 55 19.36 9.47 -1.91
C SER A 55 18.91 8.96 -3.28
N PHE A 56 19.84 8.51 -4.13
CA PHE A 56 19.52 7.88 -5.41
C PHE A 56 18.76 6.56 -5.23
N PHE A 57 19.27 5.64 -4.41
CA PHE A 57 18.59 4.35 -4.16
C PHE A 57 17.23 4.56 -3.50
N GLN A 58 17.14 5.49 -2.54
CA GLN A 58 15.89 5.83 -1.88
C GLN A 58 14.88 6.38 -2.89
N TYR A 59 15.27 7.32 -3.75
CA TYR A 59 14.38 7.86 -4.77
C TYR A 59 13.88 6.77 -5.71
N VAL A 60 14.78 5.99 -6.31
CA VAL A 60 14.41 4.93 -7.26
C VAL A 60 13.50 3.88 -6.62
N ILE A 61 13.81 3.43 -5.41
CA ILE A 61 13.03 2.37 -4.77
C ILE A 61 11.72 2.92 -4.21
N THR A 62 11.74 4.06 -3.50
CA THR A 62 10.53 4.63 -2.87
C THR A 62 9.62 5.25 -3.90
N GLU A 63 10.10 6.18 -4.72
CA GLU A 63 9.24 7.00 -5.59
C GLU A 63 8.87 6.28 -6.90
N GLU A 64 9.76 5.44 -7.44
CA GLU A 64 9.52 4.79 -8.72
C GLU A 64 8.97 3.36 -8.58
N LEU A 65 9.59 2.51 -7.75
CA LEU A 65 9.21 1.11 -7.63
C LEU A 65 8.07 0.88 -6.62
N ALA A 66 8.25 1.38 -5.41
CA ALA A 66 7.35 1.07 -4.31
C ALA A 66 5.99 1.80 -4.40
N ARG A 67 5.94 2.98 -5.04
CA ARG A 67 4.70 3.73 -5.27
C ARG A 67 3.66 2.97 -6.09
N ILE A 68 4.05 1.93 -6.82
CA ILE A 68 3.12 1.04 -7.56
C ILE A 68 2.22 0.25 -6.59
N ALA A 69 2.66 0.00 -5.35
CA ALA A 69 2.00 -0.93 -4.44
C ALA A 69 0.58 -0.51 -4.07
N VAL A 70 0.37 0.72 -3.63
CA VAL A 70 -0.94 1.21 -3.16
C VAL A 70 -1.97 1.27 -4.29
N PRO A 71 -1.70 1.85 -5.47
CA PRO A 71 -2.55 1.79 -6.65
C PRO A 71 -2.96 0.37 -7.03
N LEU A 72 -2.01 -0.57 -7.01
CA LEU A 72 -2.28 -1.97 -7.33
C LEU A 72 -3.17 -2.64 -6.28
N PHE A 73 -3.05 -2.31 -5.00
CA PHE A 73 -3.98 -2.79 -3.97
C PHE A 73 -5.40 -2.24 -4.18
N PHE A 74 -5.57 -0.97 -4.52
CA PHE A 74 -6.89 -0.43 -4.86
C PHE A 74 -7.49 -1.12 -6.09
N PHE A 75 -6.69 -1.33 -7.14
CA PHE A 75 -7.09 -2.04 -8.35
C PHE A 75 -7.55 -3.47 -8.04
N ILE A 76 -6.72 -4.26 -7.34
CA ILE A 76 -7.07 -5.63 -6.94
C ILE A 76 -8.32 -5.65 -6.06
N SER A 77 -8.47 -4.67 -5.14
CA SER A 77 -9.63 -4.58 -4.26
C SER A 77 -10.93 -4.30 -5.03
N GLY A 78 -10.89 -3.40 -6.00
CA GLY A 78 -12.01 -3.11 -6.90
C GLY A 78 -12.39 -4.32 -7.77
N PHE A 79 -11.37 -4.98 -8.34
CA PHE A 79 -11.58 -6.22 -9.10
C PHE A 79 -12.26 -7.30 -8.26
N LEU A 80 -11.72 -7.61 -7.08
CA LEU A 80 -12.26 -8.65 -6.19
C LEU A 80 -13.62 -8.29 -5.61
N PHE A 81 -13.92 -6.99 -5.44
CA PHE A 81 -15.21 -6.56 -4.92
C PHE A 81 -16.36 -6.91 -5.87
N PHE A 82 -16.17 -6.80 -7.17
CA PHE A 82 -17.20 -7.14 -8.18
C PHE A 82 -17.03 -8.54 -8.77
N TYR A 83 -15.96 -9.26 -8.43
CA TYR A 83 -15.63 -10.55 -9.04
C TYR A 83 -16.72 -11.60 -8.83
N ARG A 84 -17.17 -12.20 -9.94
CA ARG A 84 -18.18 -13.27 -9.98
C ARG A 84 -19.50 -12.96 -9.25
N SER A 85 -19.82 -11.70 -9.05
CA SER A 85 -21.06 -11.31 -8.39
C SER A 85 -21.74 -10.19 -9.18
N GLY A 86 -23.04 -10.30 -9.38
CA GLY A 86 -23.85 -9.17 -9.79
C GLY A 86 -23.86 -8.08 -8.70
N PHE A 87 -24.42 -6.91 -9.01
CA PHE A 87 -24.62 -5.83 -8.04
C PHE A 87 -26.10 -5.67 -7.73
N SER A 88 -26.47 -5.84 -6.48
CA SER A 88 -27.78 -5.54 -5.92
C SER A 88 -27.60 -5.00 -4.50
N THR A 89 -28.63 -4.32 -3.96
CA THR A 89 -28.62 -3.81 -2.57
C THR A 89 -28.34 -4.89 -1.55
N ARG A 90 -28.91 -6.09 -1.74
CA ARG A 90 -28.68 -7.25 -0.87
C ARG A 90 -27.22 -7.72 -0.92
N ILE A 91 -26.66 -7.88 -2.12
CA ILE A 91 -25.25 -8.29 -2.31
C ILE A 91 -24.32 -7.22 -1.75
N TYR A 92 -24.63 -5.95 -1.98
CA TYR A 92 -23.86 -4.83 -1.43
C TYR A 92 -23.83 -4.86 0.11
N GLY A 93 -24.99 -5.01 0.77
CA GLY A 93 -25.05 -5.12 2.23
C GLY A 93 -24.27 -6.32 2.79
N GLN A 94 -24.31 -7.48 2.12
CA GLN A 94 -23.50 -8.64 2.50
C GLN A 94 -22.00 -8.36 2.39
N LYS A 95 -21.58 -7.68 1.31
CA LYS A 95 -20.18 -7.29 1.11
C LYS A 95 -19.72 -6.26 2.14
N LEU A 96 -20.56 -5.26 2.46
CA LEU A 96 -20.24 -4.29 3.52
C LEU A 96 -20.02 -4.98 4.86
N ARG A 97 -20.93 -5.89 5.27
CA ARG A 97 -20.77 -6.64 6.52
C ARG A 97 -19.48 -7.46 6.54
N LYS A 98 -19.13 -8.09 5.41
CA LYS A 98 -17.86 -8.80 5.27
C LYS A 98 -16.67 -7.84 5.38
N ARG A 99 -16.73 -6.68 4.71
CA ARG A 99 -15.64 -5.68 4.74
C ARG A 99 -15.51 -5.01 6.11
N ALA A 100 -16.58 -4.79 6.82
CA ALA A 100 -16.52 -4.34 8.22
C ALA A 100 -15.68 -5.30 9.07
N ARG A 101 -15.91 -6.59 8.98
CA ARG A 101 -15.10 -7.59 9.71
C ARG A 101 -13.67 -7.68 9.24
N THR A 102 -13.41 -7.55 7.93
CA THR A 102 -12.06 -7.79 7.35
C THR A 102 -11.21 -6.54 7.20
N LEU A 103 -11.79 -5.34 7.31
CA LEU A 103 -11.09 -4.06 7.22
C LEU A 103 -11.31 -3.19 8.45
N LEU A 104 -12.57 -2.89 8.82
CA LEU A 104 -12.87 -1.94 9.89
C LEU A 104 -12.43 -2.48 11.26
N VAL A 105 -12.70 -3.74 11.59
CA VAL A 105 -12.27 -4.31 12.87
C VAL A 105 -10.74 -4.27 13.04
N PRO A 106 -9.94 -4.81 12.12
CA PRO A 106 -8.48 -4.66 12.21
C PRO A 106 -8.03 -3.19 12.22
N TYR A 107 -8.64 -2.34 11.41
CA TYR A 107 -8.35 -0.90 11.39
C TYR A 107 -8.48 -0.24 12.76
N VAL A 108 -9.60 -0.47 13.41
CA VAL A 108 -9.86 0.10 14.75
C VAL A 108 -8.87 -0.47 15.78
N LEU A 109 -8.66 -1.79 15.78
CA LEU A 109 -7.76 -2.45 16.74
C LEU A 109 -6.31 -1.95 16.61
N TRP A 110 -5.78 -1.85 15.40
CA TRP A 110 -4.41 -1.40 15.20
C TRP A 110 -4.22 0.10 15.49
N ASN A 111 -5.19 0.96 15.13
CA ASN A 111 -5.13 2.38 15.52
C ASN A 111 -5.23 2.54 17.03
N ALA A 112 -6.12 1.82 17.71
CA ALA A 112 -6.23 1.84 19.16
C ALA A 112 -4.96 1.31 19.85
N ALA A 113 -4.37 0.22 19.34
CA ALA A 113 -3.11 -0.32 19.86
C ALA A 113 -1.95 0.68 19.70
N PHE A 114 -1.84 1.29 18.52
CA PHE A 114 -0.83 2.34 18.27
C PHE A 114 -1.04 3.54 19.21
N PHE A 115 -2.27 4.01 19.32
CA PHE A 115 -2.61 5.11 20.23
C PHE A 115 -2.27 4.79 21.69
N LEU A 116 -2.57 3.55 22.14
CA LEU A 116 -2.21 3.11 23.48
C LEU A 116 -0.70 3.15 23.73
N VAL A 117 0.11 2.72 22.75
CA VAL A 117 1.57 2.82 22.85
C VAL A 117 2.01 4.28 22.96
N MET A 118 1.42 5.18 22.18
CA MET A 118 1.69 6.62 22.22
C MET A 118 1.27 7.23 23.57
N PHE A 119 0.10 6.85 24.07
CA PHE A 119 -0.38 7.27 25.39
C PHE A 119 0.58 6.85 26.49
N CYS A 120 0.99 5.59 26.51
CA CYS A 120 1.97 5.09 27.49
C CYS A 120 3.32 5.83 27.37
N ALA A 121 3.77 6.13 26.16
CA ALA A 121 5.01 6.88 25.95
C ALA A 121 4.92 8.31 26.51
N GLN A 122 3.80 9.01 26.31
CA GLN A 122 3.59 10.34 26.89
C GLN A 122 3.44 10.30 28.42
N ALA A 123 2.59 9.41 28.94
CA ALA A 123 2.26 9.35 30.37
C ALA A 123 3.43 8.85 31.24
N PHE A 124 4.22 7.89 30.78
CA PHE A 124 5.24 7.23 31.61
C PHE A 124 6.68 7.61 31.23
N LEU A 125 6.94 7.94 29.97
CA LEU A 125 8.28 8.25 29.49
C LEU A 125 8.47 9.76 29.25
N HIS A 126 7.41 10.55 29.39
CA HIS A 126 7.39 12.00 29.10
C HIS A 126 7.94 12.35 27.71
N VAL A 127 7.79 11.43 26.77
CA VAL A 127 8.19 11.62 25.38
C VAL A 127 6.97 12.11 24.61
N SER A 128 6.92 13.41 24.33
CA SER A 128 5.98 13.97 23.36
C SER A 128 6.64 13.94 21.98
N PRO A 129 6.18 13.10 21.07
CA PRO A 129 6.61 13.21 19.68
C PRO A 129 6.12 14.57 19.16
N ASP A 130 6.99 15.36 18.56
CA ASP A 130 6.71 16.73 18.05
C ASP A 130 5.51 16.83 17.09
N LYS A 131 5.00 15.70 16.65
CA LYS A 131 3.89 15.60 15.69
C LYS A 131 2.53 15.26 16.30
N TYR A 132 2.46 14.99 17.59
CA TYR A 132 1.21 14.55 18.22
C TYR A 132 0.81 15.47 19.36
N PRO A 133 -0.46 15.95 19.40
CA PRO A 133 -0.92 16.80 20.49
C PRO A 133 -0.84 16.08 21.84
N ALA A 134 -0.69 16.86 22.90
CA ALA A 134 -0.75 16.34 24.26
C ALA A 134 -2.13 15.72 24.53
N ILE A 135 -2.16 14.49 25.02
CA ILE A 135 -3.42 13.75 25.22
C ILE A 135 -4.28 14.41 26.31
N GLU A 136 -3.64 15.14 27.23
CA GLU A 136 -4.31 15.91 28.29
C GLU A 136 -5.23 17.03 27.74
N GLU A 137 -4.95 17.50 26.52
CA GLU A 137 -5.69 18.56 25.84
C GLU A 137 -6.82 18.04 24.93
N PHE A 138 -7.07 16.71 24.89
CA PHE A 138 -8.04 16.12 23.96
C PHE A 138 -9.48 16.51 24.27
N GLY A 139 -10.12 17.15 23.29
CA GLY A 139 -11.57 17.25 23.21
C GLY A 139 -12.20 15.97 22.63
N TRP A 140 -13.53 15.91 22.64
CA TRP A 140 -14.26 14.73 22.14
C TRP A 140 -14.00 14.45 20.63
N LEU A 141 -13.76 15.48 19.83
CA LEU A 141 -13.43 15.33 18.40
C LEU A 141 -12.05 14.69 18.19
N ASP A 142 -11.09 14.94 19.08
CA ASP A 142 -9.74 14.41 18.95
C ASP A 142 -9.73 12.88 19.12
N TRP A 143 -10.60 12.36 19.99
CA TRP A 143 -10.81 10.92 20.14
C TRP A 143 -11.34 10.26 18.86
N LEU A 144 -12.21 10.94 18.10
CA LEU A 144 -12.67 10.45 16.79
C LEU A 144 -11.57 10.60 15.74
N ASN A 145 -10.78 11.66 15.82
CA ASN A 145 -9.69 11.93 14.89
C ASN A 145 -8.56 10.89 14.98
N ILE A 146 -8.38 10.19 16.11
CA ILE A 146 -7.48 9.03 16.20
C ILE A 146 -7.68 8.07 15.03
N PHE A 147 -8.95 7.87 14.64
CA PHE A 147 -9.33 6.95 13.58
C PHE A 147 -9.51 7.62 12.22
N TRP A 148 -9.45 8.94 12.11
CA TRP A 148 -9.74 9.61 10.84
C TRP A 148 -8.64 10.54 10.37
N SER A 149 -8.27 11.51 11.18
CA SER A 149 -7.38 12.61 10.79
C SER A 149 -6.61 13.13 12.00
N TYR A 150 -5.86 12.26 12.66
CA TYR A 150 -5.13 12.60 13.88
C TYR A 150 -3.91 13.49 13.61
N ASN A 151 -3.21 13.25 12.49
CA ASN A 151 -2.03 14.01 12.12
C ASN A 151 -2.02 14.29 10.62
N GLY A 152 -2.21 15.55 10.22
CA GLY A 152 -2.09 15.99 8.84
C GLY A 152 -2.96 15.20 7.84
N GLY A 153 -4.18 14.82 8.24
CA GLY A 153 -5.07 14.02 7.41
C GLY A 153 -4.86 12.51 7.51
N MET A 154 -3.96 12.03 8.38
CA MET A 154 -3.68 10.62 8.60
C MET A 154 -4.30 10.13 9.92
N PRO A 155 -4.73 8.85 10.05
CA PRO A 155 -5.12 8.27 11.34
C PRO A 155 -3.91 8.14 12.27
N ALA A 156 -4.10 7.78 13.55
CA ALA A 156 -3.01 7.65 14.52
C ALA A 156 -1.92 6.70 14.05
N SER A 157 -2.28 5.53 13.58
CA SER A 157 -1.36 4.64 12.86
C SER A 157 -1.38 5.02 11.38
N TYR A 158 -0.50 5.94 11.01
CA TYR A 158 -0.59 6.72 9.77
C TYR A 158 -0.65 5.86 8.49
N GLN A 159 0.02 4.71 8.43
CA GLN A 159 -0.05 3.82 7.26
C GLN A 159 -1.49 3.37 6.92
N PHE A 160 -2.39 3.36 7.91
CA PHE A 160 -3.77 2.95 7.70
C PHE A 160 -4.63 3.94 6.90
N TRP A 161 -4.07 5.09 6.47
CA TRP A 161 -4.76 5.98 5.54
C TRP A 161 -5.27 5.22 4.29
N PHE A 162 -4.47 4.28 3.77
CA PHE A 162 -4.86 3.45 2.64
C PHE A 162 -6.10 2.59 2.93
N VAL A 163 -6.18 1.96 4.12
CA VAL A 163 -7.33 1.13 4.49
C VAL A 163 -8.57 1.99 4.71
N ARG A 164 -8.42 3.20 5.29
CA ARG A 164 -9.51 4.18 5.43
C ARG A 164 -10.08 4.56 4.07
N ASP A 165 -9.23 4.97 3.13
CA ASP A 165 -9.63 5.40 1.79
C ASP A 165 -10.22 4.24 0.98
N LEU A 166 -9.72 3.01 1.19
CA LEU A 166 -10.33 1.80 0.65
C LEU A 166 -11.73 1.55 1.22
N MET A 167 -11.94 1.77 2.52
CA MET A 167 -13.28 1.65 3.12
C MET A 167 -14.25 2.68 2.53
N VAL A 168 -13.80 3.92 2.30
CA VAL A 168 -14.60 4.95 1.63
C VAL A 168 -14.93 4.53 0.18
N ALA A 169 -13.96 4.03 -0.59
CA ALA A 169 -14.21 3.51 -1.94
C ALA A 169 -15.21 2.34 -1.94
N VAL A 170 -15.15 1.47 -0.94
CA VAL A 170 -16.13 0.38 -0.76
C VAL A 170 -17.51 0.92 -0.40
N LEU A 171 -17.62 1.93 0.46
CA LEU A 171 -18.90 2.58 0.77
C LEU A 171 -19.49 3.27 -0.47
N LEU A 172 -18.66 3.91 -1.27
CA LEU A 172 -19.05 4.56 -2.51
C LEU A 172 -19.09 3.63 -3.74
N SER A 173 -18.90 2.32 -3.54
CA SER A 173 -18.94 1.35 -4.64
C SER A 173 -20.27 1.32 -5.42
N PRO A 174 -21.46 1.70 -4.89
CA PRO A 174 -22.65 1.88 -5.71
C PRO A 174 -22.51 2.98 -6.76
N VAL A 175 -21.89 4.12 -6.39
CA VAL A 175 -21.62 5.24 -7.30
C VAL A 175 -20.61 4.81 -8.36
N LEU A 176 -19.50 4.18 -7.94
CA LEU A 176 -18.49 3.66 -8.87
C LEU A 176 -19.08 2.60 -9.81
N TYR A 177 -20.00 1.75 -9.32
CA TYR A 177 -20.73 0.81 -10.15
C TYR A 177 -21.56 1.50 -11.21
N LEU A 178 -22.28 2.57 -10.88
CA LEU A 178 -23.08 3.34 -11.83
C LEU A 178 -22.20 4.02 -12.88
N ILE A 179 -21.06 4.59 -12.49
CA ILE A 179 -20.08 5.16 -13.41
C ILE A 179 -19.62 4.09 -14.41
N VAL A 180 -19.15 2.93 -13.91
CA VAL A 180 -18.65 1.83 -14.77
C VAL A 180 -19.77 1.24 -15.63
N LYS A 181 -20.98 1.11 -15.11
CA LYS A 181 -22.13 0.54 -15.83
C LYS A 181 -22.63 1.45 -16.96
N HIS A 182 -22.79 2.74 -16.69
CA HIS A 182 -23.40 3.67 -17.65
C HIS A 182 -22.39 4.37 -18.55
N LEU A 183 -21.26 4.81 -17.98
CA LEU A 183 -20.20 5.47 -18.74
C LEU A 183 -19.14 4.48 -19.28
N LYS A 184 -19.20 3.22 -18.87
CA LYS A 184 -18.31 2.14 -19.35
C LYS A 184 -16.82 2.52 -19.20
N ALA A 185 -16.04 2.30 -20.25
CA ALA A 185 -14.61 2.65 -20.26
C ALA A 185 -14.36 4.16 -20.17
N PHE A 186 -15.29 4.99 -20.69
CA PHE A 186 -15.15 6.45 -20.64
C PHE A 186 -15.16 6.99 -19.20
N GLY A 187 -16.02 6.46 -18.32
CA GLY A 187 -16.04 6.88 -16.92
C GLY A 187 -14.74 6.55 -16.18
N VAL A 188 -14.17 5.36 -16.44
CA VAL A 188 -12.87 4.97 -15.88
C VAL A 188 -11.74 5.82 -16.46
N PHE A 189 -11.78 6.10 -17.76
CA PHE A 189 -10.81 6.98 -18.42
C PHE A 189 -10.86 8.41 -17.85
N ALA A 190 -12.05 8.96 -17.63
CA ALA A 190 -12.22 10.29 -17.04
C ALA A 190 -11.61 10.36 -15.62
N LEU A 191 -11.88 9.35 -14.76
CA LEU A 191 -11.23 9.24 -13.45
C LEU A 191 -9.71 9.12 -13.58
N GLY A 192 -9.21 8.38 -14.57
CA GLY A 192 -7.79 8.26 -14.86
C GLY A 192 -7.14 9.57 -15.27
N VAL A 193 -7.83 10.40 -16.08
CA VAL A 193 -7.36 11.74 -16.47
C VAL A 193 -7.30 12.65 -15.23
N LEU A 194 -8.36 12.69 -14.41
CA LEU A 194 -8.37 13.46 -13.17
C LEU A 194 -7.21 13.05 -12.25
N TRP A 195 -6.97 11.74 -12.10
CA TRP A 195 -5.85 11.22 -11.33
C TRP A 195 -4.51 11.62 -11.94
N LEU A 196 -4.34 11.46 -13.24
CA LEU A 196 -3.07 11.72 -13.94
C LEU A 196 -2.62 13.17 -13.81
N PHE A 197 -3.56 14.11 -13.93
CA PHE A 197 -3.30 15.55 -13.80
C PHE A 197 -3.41 16.07 -12.37
N GLY A 198 -3.76 15.23 -11.39
CA GLY A 198 -3.91 15.63 -9.99
C GLY A 198 -5.09 16.57 -9.74
N ILE A 199 -6.08 16.55 -10.62
CA ILE A 199 -7.27 17.40 -10.53
C ILE A 199 -8.28 16.73 -9.62
N TRP A 200 -8.24 17.07 -8.32
CA TRP A 200 -9.17 16.52 -7.34
C TRP A 200 -9.29 17.43 -6.12
N PHE A 201 -10.40 17.30 -5.39
CA PHE A 201 -10.59 18.02 -4.14
C PHE A 201 -9.83 17.35 -2.97
N HIS A 202 -9.32 18.17 -2.07
CA HIS A 202 -8.52 17.69 -0.92
C HIS A 202 -9.43 17.50 0.29
N VAL A 203 -10.07 16.33 0.35
CA VAL A 203 -10.88 15.92 1.51
C VAL A 203 -10.35 14.59 2.03
N THR A 204 -10.06 14.55 3.34
CA THR A 204 -9.54 13.35 4.01
C THR A 204 -10.45 12.14 3.79
N GLY A 205 -9.89 11.05 3.32
CA GLY A 205 -10.63 9.82 2.98
C GLY A 205 -11.15 9.76 1.55
N PHE A 206 -11.16 10.88 0.81
CA PHE A 206 -11.64 10.96 -0.58
C PHE A 206 -10.47 11.12 -1.55
N ASN A 207 -9.65 10.09 -1.67
CA ASN A 207 -8.47 10.11 -2.52
C ASN A 207 -8.79 9.62 -3.93
N ILE A 208 -8.39 10.37 -4.96
CA ILE A 208 -8.57 10.00 -6.37
C ILE A 208 -7.87 8.70 -6.74
N ASP A 209 -6.72 8.38 -6.12
CA ASP A 209 -6.04 7.10 -6.31
C ASP A 209 -6.98 5.94 -5.96
N ALA A 210 -7.69 6.03 -4.82
CA ALA A 210 -8.61 5.00 -4.39
C ALA A 210 -9.77 4.84 -5.38
N PHE A 211 -10.38 5.93 -5.83
CA PHE A 211 -11.53 5.88 -6.73
C PHE A 211 -11.16 5.43 -8.13
N PHE A 212 -10.08 5.97 -8.71
CA PHE A 212 -9.65 5.58 -10.04
C PHE A 212 -9.25 4.10 -10.09
N PHE A 213 -8.30 3.67 -9.26
CA PHE A 213 -7.79 2.29 -9.35
C PHE A 213 -8.83 1.26 -8.92
N PHE A 214 -9.70 1.59 -7.94
CA PHE A 214 -10.82 0.70 -7.59
C PHE A 214 -11.82 0.58 -8.75
N ALA A 215 -12.21 1.69 -9.40
CA ALA A 215 -13.09 1.66 -10.57
C ALA A 215 -12.44 0.94 -11.76
N PHE A 216 -11.14 1.11 -11.97
CA PHE A 216 -10.38 0.42 -13.01
C PHE A 216 -10.39 -1.10 -12.81
N GLY A 217 -10.15 -1.58 -11.57
CA GLY A 217 -10.30 -3.00 -11.22
C GLY A 217 -11.75 -3.49 -11.37
N ALA A 218 -12.71 -2.70 -10.93
CA ALA A 218 -14.14 -2.99 -11.07
C ALA A 218 -14.54 -3.16 -12.54
N TRP A 219 -14.01 -2.32 -13.44
CA TRP A 219 -14.28 -2.40 -14.88
C TRP A 219 -13.87 -3.75 -15.47
N TYR A 220 -12.67 -4.24 -15.17
CA TYR A 220 -12.23 -5.59 -15.61
C TYR A 220 -13.16 -6.67 -15.09
N SER A 221 -13.53 -6.59 -13.84
CA SER A 221 -14.39 -7.59 -13.20
C SER A 221 -15.81 -7.62 -13.76
N MET A 222 -16.42 -6.44 -13.94
CA MET A 222 -17.78 -6.30 -14.46
C MET A 222 -17.88 -6.74 -15.93
N ASN A 223 -16.82 -6.53 -16.72
CA ASN A 223 -16.73 -6.98 -18.11
C ASN A 223 -16.23 -8.44 -18.24
N LYS A 224 -16.03 -9.15 -17.12
CA LYS A 224 -15.52 -10.53 -17.09
C LYS A 224 -14.18 -10.69 -17.82
N CYS A 225 -13.37 -9.65 -17.85
CA CYS A 225 -12.06 -9.65 -18.49
C CYS A 225 -10.97 -10.09 -17.51
N ASP A 226 -10.11 -10.98 -17.95
CA ASP A 226 -8.88 -11.34 -17.25
C ASP A 226 -7.82 -10.27 -17.49
N PHE A 227 -7.57 -9.42 -16.49
CA PHE A 227 -6.58 -8.36 -16.62
C PHE A 227 -5.15 -8.89 -16.80
N THR A 228 -4.84 -10.10 -16.31
CA THR A 228 -3.50 -10.67 -16.48
C THR A 228 -3.24 -11.04 -17.95
N ALA A 229 -4.27 -11.53 -18.66
CA ALA A 229 -4.20 -11.80 -20.09
C ALA A 229 -4.12 -10.51 -20.91
N VAL A 230 -4.90 -9.47 -20.56
CA VAL A 230 -4.88 -8.17 -21.25
C VAL A 230 -3.52 -7.48 -21.07
N PHE A 231 -3.03 -7.37 -19.85
CA PHE A 231 -1.73 -6.77 -19.56
C PHE A 231 -0.58 -7.57 -20.18
N GLY A 232 -0.71 -8.89 -20.25
CA GLY A 232 0.26 -9.77 -20.90
C GLY A 232 0.50 -9.45 -22.37
N ARG A 233 -0.52 -8.95 -23.11
CA ARG A 233 -0.40 -8.55 -24.52
C ARG A 233 0.49 -7.33 -24.73
N VAL A 234 0.49 -6.41 -23.76
CA VAL A 234 1.25 -5.15 -23.83
C VAL A 234 2.49 -5.15 -22.91
N ARG A 235 2.86 -6.34 -22.39
CA ARG A 235 3.92 -6.49 -21.39
C ARG A 235 5.23 -5.79 -21.74
N LEU A 236 5.78 -6.05 -22.92
CA LEU A 236 7.04 -5.45 -23.35
C LEU A 236 6.93 -3.95 -23.52
N GLY A 237 5.87 -3.47 -24.18
CA GLY A 237 5.61 -2.04 -24.36
C GLY A 237 5.47 -1.30 -23.01
N ALA A 238 4.70 -1.86 -22.07
CA ALA A 238 4.54 -1.31 -20.73
C ALA A 238 5.87 -1.30 -19.96
N THR A 239 6.69 -2.35 -20.09
CA THR A 239 8.01 -2.42 -19.46
C THR A 239 8.96 -1.38 -20.05
N CYS A 240 9.04 -1.26 -21.38
CA CYS A 240 9.87 -0.23 -22.03
C CYS A 240 9.44 1.18 -21.62
N ALA A 241 8.13 1.46 -21.66
CA ALA A 241 7.59 2.75 -21.22
C ALA A 241 7.94 3.05 -19.75
N TYR A 242 7.77 2.06 -18.88
CA TYR A 242 8.13 2.20 -17.46
C TYR A 242 9.61 2.48 -17.26
N LEU A 243 10.51 1.73 -17.92
CA LEU A 243 11.95 1.94 -17.79
C LEU A 243 12.40 3.30 -18.34
N ILE A 244 11.80 3.77 -19.44
CA ILE A 244 12.06 5.11 -19.97
C ILE A 244 11.61 6.17 -18.97
N LEU A 245 10.39 6.05 -18.42
CA LEU A 245 9.88 6.99 -17.43
C LEU A 245 10.70 6.97 -16.15
N LEU A 246 11.12 5.80 -15.68
CA LEU A 246 12.02 5.67 -14.53
C LEU A 246 13.34 6.44 -14.74
N VAL A 247 13.96 6.30 -15.91
CA VAL A 247 15.19 7.02 -16.23
C VAL A 247 14.93 8.54 -16.32
N VAL A 248 13.86 8.94 -17.00
CA VAL A 248 13.48 10.36 -17.15
C VAL A 248 13.17 11.00 -15.80
N ASN A 249 12.34 10.36 -14.98
CA ASN A 249 11.98 10.87 -13.66
C ASN A 249 13.19 10.97 -12.73
N THR A 250 14.06 9.94 -12.75
CA THR A 250 15.30 9.94 -11.95
C THR A 250 16.23 11.07 -12.40
N TRP A 251 16.31 11.32 -13.70
CA TRP A 251 17.10 12.44 -14.24
C TRP A 251 16.51 13.80 -13.83
N LEU A 252 15.18 13.99 -13.95
CA LEU A 252 14.48 15.21 -13.53
C LEU A 252 14.67 15.46 -12.02
N TRP A 253 14.56 14.42 -11.20
CA TRP A 253 14.89 14.50 -9.78
C TRP A 253 16.33 14.91 -9.54
N HIS A 254 17.28 14.34 -10.30
CA HIS A 254 18.69 14.65 -10.16
C HIS A 254 19.00 16.12 -10.43
N ILE A 255 18.39 16.71 -11.47
CA ILE A 255 18.57 18.13 -11.83
C ILE A 255 17.62 19.08 -11.08
N ASN A 256 16.93 18.58 -10.01
CA ASN A 256 16.06 19.37 -9.13
C ASN A 256 14.86 20.05 -9.83
N VAL A 257 14.27 19.42 -10.83
CA VAL A 257 12.99 19.87 -11.39
C VAL A 257 11.90 19.73 -10.33
N THR A 258 11.09 20.76 -10.11
CA THR A 258 10.13 20.83 -9.00
C THR A 258 8.82 20.13 -9.26
N ASP A 259 8.36 20.04 -10.52
CA ASP A 259 7.08 19.41 -10.86
C ASP A 259 7.20 18.53 -12.12
N TYR A 260 7.19 17.24 -11.88
CA TYR A 260 7.06 16.18 -12.88
C TYR A 260 6.07 15.09 -12.41
N SER A 261 5.15 15.46 -11.53
CA SER A 261 4.17 14.56 -10.93
C SER A 261 3.34 13.78 -11.96
N PHE A 262 3.07 14.40 -13.11
CA PHE A 262 2.43 13.74 -14.26
C PHE A 262 3.25 12.53 -14.77
N LEU A 263 4.56 12.69 -14.93
CA LEU A 263 5.45 11.60 -15.41
C LEU A 263 5.60 10.51 -14.36
N LEU A 264 5.67 10.86 -13.06
CA LEU A 264 5.66 9.88 -11.97
C LEU A 264 4.40 9.03 -12.00
N ARG A 265 3.22 9.65 -12.19
CA ARG A 265 1.96 8.92 -12.28
C ARG A 265 1.89 8.03 -13.52
N LEU A 266 2.40 8.47 -14.67
CA LEU A 266 2.54 7.61 -15.85
C LEU A 266 3.47 6.42 -15.56
N GLY A 267 4.56 6.64 -14.85
CA GLY A 267 5.47 5.58 -14.36
C GLY A 267 4.72 4.57 -13.48
N ILE A 268 3.96 5.04 -12.49
CA ILE A 268 3.14 4.18 -11.63
C ILE A 268 2.17 3.32 -12.46
N PHE A 269 1.47 3.92 -13.43
CA PHE A 269 0.49 3.19 -14.26
C PHE A 269 1.16 2.14 -15.14
N THR A 270 2.22 2.50 -15.86
CA THR A 270 2.95 1.58 -16.73
C THR A 270 3.67 0.50 -15.92
N GLY A 271 4.24 0.85 -14.76
CA GLY A 271 4.85 -0.06 -13.81
C GLY A 271 3.86 -1.06 -13.23
N LEU A 272 2.63 -0.65 -12.90
CA LEU A 272 1.56 -1.54 -12.46
C LEU A 272 1.26 -2.61 -13.52
N VAL A 273 1.11 -2.21 -14.78
CA VAL A 273 0.87 -3.14 -15.89
C VAL A 273 2.07 -4.09 -16.07
N ALA A 274 3.29 -3.58 -16.00
CA ALA A 274 4.51 -4.37 -16.10
C ALA A 274 4.61 -5.40 -14.96
N VAL A 275 4.47 -4.99 -13.70
CA VAL A 275 4.57 -5.86 -12.52
C VAL A 275 3.55 -7.00 -12.57
N VAL A 276 2.28 -6.69 -12.87
CA VAL A 276 1.23 -7.70 -12.99
C VAL A 276 1.52 -8.69 -14.12
N SER A 277 1.90 -8.19 -15.29
CA SER A 277 2.11 -9.03 -16.48
C SER A 277 3.34 -9.93 -16.35
N TRP A 278 4.45 -9.43 -15.75
CA TRP A 278 5.63 -10.25 -15.50
C TRP A 278 5.39 -11.28 -14.41
N THR A 279 4.64 -10.92 -13.35
CA THR A 279 4.25 -11.88 -12.31
C THR A 279 3.40 -13.02 -12.92
N ALA A 280 2.37 -12.69 -13.71
CA ALA A 280 1.54 -13.68 -14.37
C ALA A 280 2.35 -14.57 -15.32
N HIS A 281 3.30 -13.99 -16.07
CA HIS A 281 4.20 -14.74 -16.94
C HIS A 281 5.14 -15.66 -16.15
N GLY A 282 5.74 -15.19 -15.05
CA GLY A 282 6.60 -16.01 -14.20
C GLY A 282 5.86 -17.21 -13.60
N ILE A 283 4.60 -17.00 -13.17
CA ILE A 283 3.72 -18.06 -12.66
C ILE A 283 3.39 -19.05 -13.79
N SER A 284 2.99 -18.58 -14.97
CA SER A 284 2.64 -19.43 -16.10
C SER A 284 3.81 -20.30 -16.60
N LYS A 285 5.04 -19.86 -16.36
CA LYS A 285 6.28 -20.60 -16.67
C LYS A 285 6.83 -21.39 -15.49
N ASN A 286 6.09 -21.52 -14.39
CA ASN A 286 6.51 -22.16 -13.15
C ASN A 286 7.83 -21.61 -12.54
N ARG A 287 8.19 -20.34 -12.87
CA ARG A 287 9.36 -19.66 -12.33
C ARG A 287 9.09 -19.00 -10.97
N LEU A 288 7.84 -18.67 -10.70
CA LEU A 288 7.39 -18.09 -9.42
C LEU A 288 6.50 -19.08 -8.71
N ARG A 289 6.80 -19.32 -7.43
CA ARG A 289 6.02 -20.21 -6.54
C ARG A 289 5.10 -19.37 -5.66
N VAL A 290 3.82 -19.68 -5.68
CA VAL A 290 2.80 -19.01 -4.88
C VAL A 290 2.67 -19.67 -3.51
N SER A 291 2.82 -18.89 -2.46
CA SER A 291 2.63 -19.33 -1.08
C SER A 291 1.39 -18.67 -0.47
N ALA A 292 0.38 -19.47 -0.15
CA ALA A 292 -0.81 -18.98 0.55
C ALA A 292 -0.47 -18.44 1.95
N PHE A 293 0.50 -19.04 2.63
CA PHE A 293 0.97 -18.60 3.94
C PHE A 293 1.56 -17.18 3.88
N LEU A 294 2.48 -16.94 2.93
CA LEU A 294 3.08 -15.61 2.74
C LEU A 294 2.03 -14.56 2.34
N ALA A 295 1.07 -14.94 1.49
CA ALA A 295 -0.05 -14.05 1.15
C ALA A 295 -0.92 -13.70 2.37
N SER A 296 -1.14 -14.65 3.28
CA SER A 296 -1.93 -14.43 4.50
C SER A 296 -1.19 -13.58 5.53
N SER A 297 0.14 -13.70 5.63
CA SER A 297 0.96 -12.88 6.53
C SER A 297 1.04 -11.40 6.13
N SER A 298 0.78 -11.09 4.86
CA SER A 298 0.99 -9.76 4.29
C SER A 298 0.27 -8.64 5.04
N PHE A 299 -0.98 -8.84 5.47
CA PHE A 299 -1.71 -7.81 6.21
C PHE A 299 -1.11 -7.59 7.61
N PHE A 300 -0.64 -8.64 8.28
CA PHE A 300 0.02 -8.50 9.57
C PHE A 300 1.31 -7.68 9.41
N VAL A 301 2.15 -8.00 8.42
CA VAL A 301 3.37 -7.23 8.12
C VAL A 301 3.03 -5.76 7.84
N TYR A 302 1.99 -5.49 7.04
CA TYR A 302 1.51 -4.14 6.78
C TYR A 302 1.07 -3.41 8.05
N ALA A 303 0.37 -4.07 8.96
CA ALA A 303 -0.20 -3.42 10.12
C ALA A 303 0.85 -3.09 11.19
N TYR A 304 1.85 -3.96 11.37
CA TYR A 304 2.79 -3.86 12.47
C TYR A 304 4.05 -3.03 12.15
N HIS A 305 4.46 -2.92 10.87
CA HIS A 305 5.82 -2.51 10.48
C HIS A 305 6.26 -1.11 10.94
N VAL A 306 5.35 -0.16 11.08
CA VAL A 306 5.68 1.27 11.27
C VAL A 306 6.49 1.51 12.54
N LEU A 307 6.05 0.98 13.69
CA LEU A 307 6.78 1.16 14.94
C LEU A 307 8.17 0.49 14.90
N PRO A 308 8.30 -0.80 14.52
CA PRO A 308 9.62 -1.44 14.39
C PRO A 308 10.55 -0.74 13.40
N VAL A 309 10.04 -0.28 12.24
CA VAL A 309 10.84 0.49 11.28
C VAL A 309 11.37 1.76 11.93
N ALA A 310 10.49 2.56 12.55
CA ALA A 310 10.89 3.82 13.17
C ALA A 310 11.93 3.60 14.29
N MET A 311 11.74 2.57 15.11
CA MET A 311 12.69 2.24 16.19
C MET A 311 14.04 1.75 15.64
N LEU A 312 14.01 0.83 14.65
CA LEU A 312 15.24 0.25 14.10
C LEU A 312 16.03 1.28 13.29
N VAL A 313 15.36 2.15 12.52
CA VAL A 313 16.01 3.24 11.79
C VAL A 313 16.68 4.21 12.76
N LYS A 314 15.99 4.64 13.81
CA LYS A 314 16.59 5.51 14.84
C LYS A 314 17.76 4.85 15.55
N ALA A 315 17.64 3.57 15.91
CA ALA A 315 18.73 2.81 16.52
C ALA A 315 19.93 2.71 15.58
N TYR A 316 19.69 2.39 14.30
CA TYR A 316 20.72 2.27 13.27
C TYR A 316 21.53 3.57 13.13
N VAL A 317 20.84 4.70 12.99
CA VAL A 317 21.49 6.02 12.85
C VAL A 317 22.27 6.42 14.12
N ARG A 318 21.74 6.10 15.31
CA ARG A 318 22.44 6.41 16.59
C ARG A 318 23.67 5.53 16.82
N LEU A 319 23.63 4.28 16.40
CA LEU A 319 24.76 3.33 16.57
C LEU A 319 25.87 3.60 15.55
N LEU A 320 25.58 4.27 14.44
CA LEU A 320 26.52 4.56 13.36
C LEU A 320 26.55 6.07 13.07
N PRO A 321 26.96 6.91 14.04
CA PRO A 321 26.91 8.38 13.89
C PRO A 321 27.86 8.92 12.81
N HIS A 322 28.85 8.12 12.39
CA HIS A 322 29.81 8.45 11.31
C HIS A 322 29.65 7.50 10.11
N ALA A 323 28.43 6.99 9.90
CA ALA A 323 28.15 6.13 8.76
C ALA A 323 28.40 6.88 7.45
N ASP A 324 29.08 6.22 6.52
CA ASP A 324 29.23 6.72 5.16
C ASP A 324 27.96 6.50 4.34
N ASP A 325 27.94 7.04 3.12
CA ASP A 325 26.82 6.96 2.19
C ASP A 325 26.40 5.50 1.93
N TRP A 326 27.36 4.58 1.78
CA TRP A 326 27.07 3.16 1.52
C TRP A 326 26.50 2.43 2.73
N ALA A 327 26.87 2.84 3.94
CA ALA A 327 26.23 2.32 5.16
C ALA A 327 24.76 2.74 5.19
N PHE A 328 24.41 3.98 4.83
CA PHE A 328 23.01 4.40 4.69
C PHE A 328 22.26 3.60 3.62
N VAL A 329 22.90 3.34 2.45
CA VAL A 329 22.33 2.44 1.42
C VAL A 329 22.05 1.06 2.01
N ALA A 330 23.03 0.47 2.72
CA ALA A 330 22.87 -0.86 3.32
C ALA A 330 21.72 -0.89 4.34
N GLY A 331 21.65 0.10 5.24
CA GLY A 331 20.55 0.23 6.20
C GLY A 331 19.18 0.34 5.50
N TYR A 332 19.09 1.20 4.49
CA TYR A 332 17.87 1.38 3.72
C TYR A 332 17.43 0.09 3.01
N LEU A 333 18.36 -0.67 2.44
CA LEU A 333 18.05 -1.91 1.73
C LEU A 333 17.70 -3.07 2.68
N LEU A 334 18.38 -3.18 3.82
CA LEU A 334 18.27 -4.34 4.69
C LEU A 334 17.18 -4.22 5.76
N ILE A 335 16.94 -3.03 6.30
CA ILE A 335 15.94 -2.82 7.37
C ILE A 335 14.53 -3.26 6.93
N PRO A 336 13.99 -2.86 5.76
CA PRO A 336 12.66 -3.29 5.31
C PRO A 336 12.53 -4.79 5.15
N LEU A 337 13.56 -5.44 4.61
CA LEU A 337 13.59 -6.89 4.44
C LEU A 337 13.61 -7.62 5.79
N PHE A 338 14.44 -7.16 6.71
CA PHE A 338 14.53 -7.71 8.06
C PHE A 338 13.20 -7.57 8.81
N ILE A 339 12.61 -6.36 8.82
CA ILE A 339 11.32 -6.10 9.46
C ILE A 339 10.21 -6.97 8.83
N SER A 340 10.20 -7.09 7.50
CA SER A 340 9.23 -7.94 6.82
C SER A 340 9.39 -9.41 7.20
N ALA A 341 10.62 -9.92 7.24
CA ALA A 341 10.91 -11.31 7.63
C ALA A 341 10.52 -11.58 9.09
N VAL A 342 10.87 -10.67 10.02
CA VAL A 342 10.45 -10.73 11.43
C VAL A 342 8.94 -10.75 11.55
N GLY A 343 8.23 -9.89 10.78
CA GLY A 343 6.77 -9.83 10.76
C GLY A 343 6.13 -11.13 10.29
N VAL A 344 6.69 -11.76 9.26
CA VAL A 344 6.25 -13.09 8.80
C VAL A 344 6.48 -14.14 9.89
N GLY A 345 7.61 -14.09 10.60
CA GLY A 345 7.92 -14.98 11.72
C GLY A 345 6.94 -14.80 12.89
N ILE A 346 6.67 -13.54 13.29
CA ILE A 346 5.69 -13.25 14.35
C ILE A 346 4.29 -13.74 13.93
N TYR A 347 3.89 -13.48 12.68
CA TYR A 347 2.62 -13.99 12.15
C TYR A 347 2.54 -15.52 12.23
N ALA A 348 3.63 -16.23 11.90
CA ALA A 348 3.68 -17.70 11.98
C ALA A 348 3.43 -18.20 13.41
N LEU A 349 4.08 -17.58 14.41
CA LEU A 349 3.89 -17.90 15.82
C LEU A 349 2.47 -17.60 16.29
N LEU A 350 1.96 -16.40 16.00
CA LEU A 350 0.59 -16.01 16.35
C LEU A 350 -0.45 -16.92 15.70
N HIS A 351 -0.28 -17.23 14.41
CA HIS A 351 -1.19 -18.11 13.68
C HIS A 351 -1.20 -19.54 14.25
N ARG A 352 -0.05 -20.02 14.74
CA ARG A 352 0.08 -21.36 15.34
C ARG A 352 -0.53 -21.42 16.75
N TYR A 353 -0.25 -20.44 17.61
CA TYR A 353 -0.59 -20.50 19.03
C TYR A 353 -1.88 -19.72 19.38
N LEU A 354 -2.22 -18.69 18.62
CA LEU A 354 -3.37 -17.82 18.86
C LEU A 354 -4.18 -17.60 17.57
N PRO A 355 -4.68 -18.66 16.89
CA PRO A 355 -5.29 -18.55 15.58
C PRO A 355 -6.53 -17.63 15.55
N ALA A 356 -7.38 -17.69 16.57
CA ALA A 356 -8.57 -16.84 16.67
C ALA A 356 -8.22 -15.36 16.81
N PHE A 357 -7.24 -15.02 17.65
CA PHE A 357 -6.74 -13.66 17.79
C PHE A 357 -6.12 -13.16 16.47
N THR A 358 -5.27 -13.99 15.85
CA THR A 358 -4.64 -13.67 14.57
C THR A 358 -5.71 -13.39 13.49
N ALA A 359 -6.77 -14.19 13.42
CA ALA A 359 -7.86 -13.96 12.48
C ALA A 359 -8.55 -12.60 12.71
N VAL A 360 -8.74 -12.19 13.97
CA VAL A 360 -9.36 -10.89 14.29
C VAL A 360 -8.45 -9.73 13.86
N ILE A 361 -7.17 -9.74 14.23
CA ILE A 361 -6.25 -8.63 13.94
C ILE A 361 -5.82 -8.54 12.46
N THR A 362 -6.02 -9.62 11.68
CA THR A 362 -5.73 -9.66 10.24
C THR A 362 -6.97 -9.66 9.36
N GLY A 363 -8.17 -9.65 9.95
CA GLY A 363 -9.44 -9.69 9.22
C GLY A 363 -9.76 -11.04 8.60
N GLY A 364 -9.30 -12.16 9.21
CA GLY A 364 -9.58 -13.52 8.75
C GLY A 364 -8.90 -13.89 7.43
N ARG A 365 -7.72 -13.41 7.23
CA ARG A 365 -6.87 -13.68 6.05
C ARG A 365 -5.86 -14.76 6.32
#